data_e84f92eb14a897999572ed50737b13d7
#
_entry.id   e84f92eb14a897999572ed50737b13d7
#
_cell.length_a   1.000
_cell.length_b   1.000
_cell.length_c   1.000
_cell.angle_alpha   90.00
_cell.angle_beta   90.00
_cell.angle_gamma   90.00
#
_symmetry.space_group_name_H-M   'P 1'
#
loop_
_entity.id
_entity.type
_entity.pdbx_description
1 polymer ?
#
loop_
_entity_poly.entity_id
_entity_poly.type
_entity_poly.pdbx_seq_one_letter_code
_entity_poly.pdbx_strand_id
1 'polypeptide(L)'
;MTNTQISNFFLEQDYTDYFRVQQVISDLVDADLIRTESTHSNTQYTITAAGKETLEFFKDKISDAIEHDTMAFLEKNKLQLRNDNSILADYYKTPNQDYAVRCQYREHNTNIIDLTLSVKNRAQAEAICNNWKNLNEDVYAYLMDILLK
;
A
#
# COMPACT_ATOMS: atom_id res chain seq x y z
N MET A 1 2.47 3.72 -2.23
CA MET A 1 3.59 2.75 -2.18
C MET A 1 3.95 2.47 -0.73
N THR A 2 4.43 1.26 -0.43
CA THR A 2 4.91 0.91 0.92
C THR A 2 6.37 1.34 1.13
N ASN A 3 6.80 1.38 2.39
CA ASN A 3 8.20 1.66 2.74
C ASN A 3 9.17 0.69 2.06
N THR A 4 8.85 -0.60 2.07
CA THR A 4 9.66 -1.64 1.42
C THR A 4 9.80 -1.42 -0.07
N GLN A 5 8.72 -1.07 -0.77
CA GLN A 5 8.75 -0.81 -2.21
C GLN A 5 9.62 0.40 -2.56
N ILE A 6 9.54 1.48 -1.78
CA ILE A 6 10.38 2.67 -1.96
C ILE A 6 11.84 2.35 -1.66
N SER A 7 12.10 1.71 -0.51
CA SER A 7 13.47 1.36 -0.09
C SER A 7 14.15 0.43 -1.10
N ASN A 8 13.44 -0.58 -1.61
CA ASN A 8 13.99 -1.51 -2.60
C ASN A 8 14.44 -0.80 -3.87
N PHE A 9 13.67 0.17 -4.38
CA PHE A 9 14.08 0.95 -5.55
C PHE A 9 15.46 1.60 -5.33
N PHE A 10 15.64 2.33 -4.23
CA PHE A 10 16.88 3.06 -3.97
C PHE A 10 18.06 2.13 -3.69
N LEU A 11 17.83 0.98 -3.06
CA LEU A 11 18.86 -0.02 -2.77
C LEU A 11 19.26 -0.83 -4.00
N GLU A 12 18.29 -1.23 -4.84
CA GLU A 12 18.58 -1.97 -6.08
C GLU A 12 19.36 -1.12 -7.10
N GLN A 13 19.13 0.20 -7.10
CA GLN A 13 19.85 1.13 -7.97
C GLN A 13 21.17 1.63 -7.36
N ASP A 14 21.48 1.22 -6.14
CA ASP A 14 22.69 1.65 -5.41
C ASP A 14 22.81 3.18 -5.26
N TYR A 15 21.65 3.87 -5.19
CA TYR A 15 21.64 5.34 -5.05
C TYR A 15 22.00 5.82 -3.65
N THR A 16 21.65 5.03 -2.63
CA THR A 16 21.88 5.37 -1.23
C THR A 16 21.67 4.16 -0.33
N ASP A 17 21.96 4.31 0.96
CA ASP A 17 21.72 3.28 1.97
C ASP A 17 20.33 3.36 2.59
N TYR A 18 19.93 2.30 3.28
CA TYR A 18 18.63 2.18 3.92
C TYR A 18 18.35 3.32 4.92
N PHE A 19 19.32 3.66 5.76
CA PHE A 19 19.13 4.68 6.80
C PHE A 19 18.88 6.05 6.19
N ARG A 20 19.56 6.38 5.10
CA ARG A 20 19.36 7.62 4.38
C ARG A 20 17.97 7.70 3.75
N VAL A 21 17.48 6.60 3.17
CA VAL A 21 16.10 6.51 2.64
C VAL A 21 15.09 6.78 3.75
N GLN A 22 15.24 6.13 4.92
CA GLN A 22 14.33 6.32 6.04
C GLN A 22 14.34 7.76 6.56
N GLN A 23 15.51 8.38 6.64
CA GLN A 23 15.64 9.78 7.06
C GLN A 23 14.90 10.71 6.09
N VAL A 24 15.11 10.55 4.79
CA VAL A 24 14.43 11.38 3.77
C VAL A 24 12.91 11.17 3.81
N ILE A 25 12.43 9.94 3.97
CA ILE A 25 11.00 9.66 4.12
C ILE A 25 10.44 10.40 5.35
N SER A 26 11.13 10.34 6.49
CA SER A 26 10.72 11.05 7.71
C SER A 26 10.66 12.56 7.48
N ASP A 27 11.67 13.13 6.86
CA ASP A 27 11.72 14.56 6.55
C ASP A 27 10.57 15.00 5.63
N LEU A 28 10.22 14.17 4.63
CA LEU A 28 9.11 14.44 3.72
C LEU A 28 7.75 14.37 4.42
N VAL A 29 7.58 13.46 5.38
CA VAL A 29 6.38 13.37 6.22
C VAL A 29 6.27 14.59 7.13
N ASP A 30 7.36 14.96 7.81
CA ASP A 30 7.41 16.11 8.72
C ASP A 30 7.13 17.44 7.98
N ALA A 31 7.53 17.52 6.72
CA ALA A 31 7.26 18.68 5.85
C ALA A 31 5.86 18.64 5.19
N ASP A 32 5.01 17.64 5.50
CA ASP A 32 3.68 17.43 4.90
C ASP A 32 3.71 17.31 3.35
N LEU A 33 4.83 16.83 2.79
CA LEU A 33 4.96 16.59 1.36
C LEU A 33 4.45 15.20 0.96
N ILE A 34 4.53 14.26 1.89
CA ILE A 34 3.90 12.94 1.79
C ILE A 34 3.09 12.64 3.05
N ARG A 35 2.07 11.83 2.90
CA ARG A 35 1.18 11.38 3.97
C ARG A 35 1.37 9.89 4.19
N THR A 36 1.32 9.48 5.47
CA THR A 36 1.37 8.07 5.86
C THR A 36 -0.02 7.53 6.15
N GLU A 37 -0.30 6.32 5.69
CA GLU A 37 -1.42 5.50 6.12
C GLU A 37 -0.85 4.19 6.64
N SER A 38 -0.85 4.03 7.97
CA SER A 38 -0.34 2.82 8.62
C SER A 38 -1.46 1.84 8.87
N THR A 39 -1.25 0.61 8.42
CA THR A 39 -2.03 -0.56 8.80
C THR A 39 -1.22 -1.43 9.76
N HIS A 40 -1.81 -2.50 10.29
CA HIS A 40 -1.10 -3.42 11.17
C HIS A 40 0.14 -4.05 10.51
N SER A 41 0.07 -4.28 9.20
CA SER A 41 1.11 -4.99 8.44
C SER A 41 2.00 -4.10 7.58
N ASN A 42 1.55 -2.89 7.22
CA ASN A 42 2.26 -2.01 6.27
C ASN A 42 2.01 -0.53 6.55
N THR A 43 3.02 0.28 6.24
CA THR A 43 2.89 1.73 6.11
C THR A 43 2.93 2.10 4.64
N GLN A 44 1.88 2.74 4.14
CA GLN A 44 1.81 3.27 2.78
C GLN A 44 2.02 4.78 2.78
N TYR A 45 2.66 5.27 1.73
CA TYR A 45 2.92 6.69 1.52
C TYR A 45 2.20 7.19 0.27
N THR A 46 1.59 8.35 0.41
CA THR A 46 0.88 9.03 -0.67
C THR A 46 1.35 10.48 -0.73
N ILE A 47 1.63 10.99 -1.93
CA ILE A 47 2.02 12.37 -2.11
C ILE A 47 0.85 13.32 -1.80
N THR A 48 1.10 14.41 -1.09
CA THR A 48 0.12 15.46 -0.79
C THR A 48 0.01 16.47 -1.94
N ALA A 49 -0.96 17.39 -1.87
CA ALA A 49 -1.04 18.51 -2.82
C ALA A 49 0.22 19.38 -2.76
N ALA A 50 0.70 19.71 -1.55
CA ALA A 50 1.95 20.46 -1.36
C ALA A 50 3.16 19.70 -1.90
N GLY A 51 3.19 18.37 -1.74
CA GLY A 51 4.25 17.52 -2.31
C GLY A 51 4.26 17.55 -3.83
N LYS A 52 3.10 17.53 -4.48
CA LYS A 52 2.99 17.64 -5.94
C LYS A 52 3.48 18.98 -6.46
N GLU A 53 3.08 20.08 -5.82
CA GLU A 53 3.54 21.43 -6.17
C GLU A 53 5.07 21.56 -6.02
N THR A 54 5.61 21.05 -4.92
CA THR A 54 7.06 21.04 -4.67
C THR A 54 7.80 20.22 -5.73
N LEU A 55 7.29 19.04 -6.08
CA LEU A 55 7.87 18.18 -7.11
C LEU A 55 7.89 18.89 -8.47
N GLU A 56 6.80 19.51 -8.88
CA GLU A 56 6.74 20.26 -10.14
C GLU A 56 7.74 21.43 -10.15
N PHE A 57 7.89 22.14 -9.02
CA PHE A 57 8.86 23.24 -8.92
C PHE A 57 10.31 22.78 -9.04
N PHE A 58 10.67 21.61 -8.52
CA PHE A 58 12.02 21.08 -8.52
C PHE A 58 12.28 20.02 -9.60
N LYS A 59 11.34 19.76 -10.49
CA LYS A 59 11.42 18.71 -11.50
C LYS A 59 12.68 18.79 -12.34
N ASP A 60 13.09 19.98 -12.75
CA ASP A 60 14.27 20.22 -13.56
C ASP A 60 15.62 19.88 -12.84
N LYS A 61 15.57 19.65 -11.54
CA LYS A 61 16.73 19.22 -10.73
C LYS A 61 16.88 17.72 -10.65
N ILE A 62 15.88 16.95 -11.10
CA ILE A 62 15.97 15.50 -11.19
C ILE A 62 16.67 15.15 -12.49
N SER A 63 17.73 14.34 -12.42
CA SER A 63 18.43 13.94 -13.63
C SER A 63 17.57 12.99 -14.48
N ASP A 64 17.71 13.09 -15.80
CA ASP A 64 17.03 12.21 -16.76
C ASP A 64 17.32 10.73 -16.49
N ALA A 65 18.51 10.41 -15.99
CA ALA A 65 18.89 9.05 -15.62
C ALA A 65 18.03 8.51 -14.47
N ILE A 66 17.82 9.30 -13.41
CA ILE A 66 16.97 8.91 -12.26
C ILE A 66 15.52 8.77 -12.71
N GLU A 67 15.02 9.67 -13.54
CA GLU A 67 13.67 9.60 -14.10
C GLU A 67 13.48 8.32 -14.92
N HIS A 68 14.44 8.01 -15.81
CA HIS A 68 14.43 6.79 -16.61
C HIS A 68 14.45 5.52 -15.75
N ASP A 69 15.32 5.45 -14.72
CA ASP A 69 15.42 4.30 -13.84
C ASP A 69 14.16 4.12 -13.00
N THR A 70 13.54 5.23 -12.56
CA THR A 70 12.25 5.21 -11.87
C THR A 70 11.15 4.63 -12.74
N MET A 71 11.05 5.08 -13.99
CA MET A 71 10.05 4.59 -14.94
C MET A 71 10.27 3.11 -15.28
N ALA A 72 11.52 2.69 -15.49
CA ALA A 72 11.87 1.29 -15.74
C ALA A 72 11.50 0.38 -14.54
N PHE A 73 11.77 0.83 -13.32
CA PHE A 73 11.40 0.10 -12.11
C PHE A 73 9.87 -0.03 -11.98
N LEU A 74 9.14 1.05 -12.19
CA LEU A 74 7.67 1.05 -12.12
C LEU A 74 7.06 0.11 -13.17
N GLU A 75 7.55 0.13 -14.40
CA GLU A 75 7.05 -0.74 -15.46
C GLU A 75 7.38 -2.22 -15.20
N LYS A 76 8.61 -2.52 -14.77
CA LYS A 76 9.03 -3.88 -14.38
C LYS A 76 8.18 -4.46 -13.25
N ASN A 77 7.82 -3.64 -12.27
CA ASN A 77 7.10 -4.07 -11.07
C ASN A 77 5.59 -3.75 -11.11
N LYS A 78 5.08 -3.24 -12.21
CA LYS A 78 3.72 -2.70 -12.35
C LYS A 78 2.63 -3.64 -11.83
N LEU A 79 2.67 -4.91 -12.19
CA LEU A 79 1.66 -5.88 -11.76
C LEU A 79 1.75 -6.15 -10.25
N GLN A 80 2.95 -6.32 -9.72
CA GLN A 80 3.16 -6.54 -8.29
C GLN A 80 2.77 -5.31 -7.48
N LEU A 81 3.20 -4.11 -7.89
CA LEU A 81 2.84 -2.85 -7.24
C LEU A 81 1.33 -2.63 -7.26
N ARG A 82 0.67 -2.96 -8.36
CA ARG A 82 -0.79 -2.88 -8.47
C ARG A 82 -1.47 -3.86 -7.51
N ASN A 83 -1.06 -5.11 -7.49
CA ASN A 83 -1.62 -6.13 -6.61
C ASN A 83 -1.41 -5.79 -5.14
N ASP A 84 -0.21 -5.40 -4.75
CA ASP A 84 0.11 -5.02 -3.37
C ASP A 84 -0.71 -3.83 -2.86
N ASN A 85 -1.10 -2.92 -3.75
CA ASN A 85 -1.91 -1.74 -3.40
C ASN A 85 -3.42 -1.95 -3.59
N SER A 86 -3.83 -2.96 -4.35
CA SER A 86 -5.24 -3.24 -4.67
C SER A 86 -5.86 -4.24 -3.71
N ILE A 87 -5.09 -5.19 -3.22
CA ILE A 87 -5.56 -6.27 -2.34
C ILE A 87 -5.03 -6.02 -0.94
N LEU A 88 -5.90 -5.54 -0.06
CA LEU A 88 -5.56 -5.13 1.29
C LEU A 88 -6.33 -5.98 2.31
N ALA A 89 -5.63 -6.42 3.34
CA ALA A 89 -6.26 -7.04 4.49
C ALA A 89 -5.51 -6.63 5.77
N ASP A 90 -6.26 -6.22 6.76
CA ASP A 90 -5.73 -5.80 8.03
C ASP A 90 -6.68 -6.17 9.16
N TYR A 91 -6.18 -6.24 10.38
CA TYR A 91 -7.01 -6.50 11.55
C TYR A 91 -6.63 -5.60 12.73
N TYR A 92 -7.59 -5.34 13.57
CA TYR A 92 -7.39 -4.58 14.82
C TYR A 92 -8.24 -5.18 15.94
N LYS A 93 -7.78 -4.99 17.18
CA LYS A 93 -8.51 -5.41 18.36
C LYS A 93 -9.63 -4.42 18.67
N THR A 94 -10.83 -4.91 18.84
CA THR A 94 -11.99 -4.09 19.19
C THR A 94 -12.06 -3.83 20.71
N PRO A 95 -12.81 -2.82 21.15
CA PRO A 95 -13.05 -2.59 22.58
C PRO A 95 -13.63 -3.80 23.32
N ASN A 96 -14.38 -4.65 22.62
CA ASN A 96 -15.01 -5.87 23.17
C ASN A 96 -14.04 -7.07 23.23
N GLN A 97 -12.74 -6.86 23.04
CA GLN A 97 -11.69 -7.88 23.05
C GLN A 97 -11.73 -8.87 21.87
N ASP A 98 -12.65 -8.72 20.94
CA ASP A 98 -12.68 -9.42 19.66
C ASP A 98 -11.73 -8.76 18.64
N TYR A 99 -11.59 -9.35 17.46
CA TYR A 99 -10.81 -8.79 16.37
C TYR A 99 -11.71 -8.47 15.19
N ALA A 100 -11.57 -7.27 14.64
CA ALA A 100 -12.18 -6.89 13.37
C ALA A 100 -11.15 -7.02 12.26
N VAL A 101 -11.49 -7.76 11.20
CA VAL A 101 -10.64 -7.98 10.02
C VAL A 101 -11.28 -7.26 8.85
N ARG A 102 -10.58 -6.27 8.32
CA ARG A 102 -11.02 -5.54 7.13
C ARG A 102 -10.30 -6.06 5.91
N CYS A 103 -11.05 -6.49 4.93
CA CYS A 103 -10.58 -7.03 3.66
C CYS A 103 -11.08 -6.15 2.52
N GLN A 104 -10.16 -5.69 1.67
CA GLN A 104 -10.47 -4.79 0.57
C GLN A 104 -9.86 -5.28 -0.73
N TYR A 105 -10.61 -5.13 -1.82
CA TYR A 105 -10.09 -5.19 -3.18
C TYR A 105 -10.48 -3.91 -3.91
N ARG A 106 -9.49 -3.25 -4.50
CA ARG A 106 -9.65 -1.96 -5.19
C ARG A 106 -9.18 -2.06 -6.63
N GLU A 107 -9.93 -1.44 -7.52
CA GLU A 107 -9.50 -1.20 -8.90
C GLU A 107 -9.61 0.29 -9.21
N HIS A 108 -8.54 0.88 -9.77
CA HIS A 108 -8.50 2.28 -10.18
C HIS A 108 -9.02 3.24 -9.08
N ASN A 109 -8.58 3.06 -7.84
CA ASN A 109 -9.05 3.78 -6.66
C ASN A 109 -10.53 3.57 -6.27
N THR A 110 -11.22 2.61 -6.88
CA THR A 110 -12.60 2.25 -6.52
C THR A 110 -12.59 0.97 -5.70
N ASN A 111 -13.28 0.97 -4.57
CA ASN A 111 -13.50 -0.26 -3.81
C ASN A 111 -14.49 -1.16 -4.57
N ILE A 112 -14.00 -2.30 -5.03
CA ILE A 112 -14.82 -3.36 -5.62
C ILE A 112 -15.47 -4.18 -4.50
N ILE A 113 -14.70 -4.48 -3.47
CA ILE A 113 -15.19 -5.10 -2.24
C ILE A 113 -14.48 -4.48 -1.03
N ASP A 114 -15.24 -4.20 0.00
CA ASP A 114 -14.77 -3.71 1.29
C ASP A 114 -15.65 -4.35 2.36
N LEU A 115 -15.12 -5.33 3.05
CA LEU A 115 -15.85 -6.05 4.09
C LEU A 115 -15.07 -6.12 5.39
N THR A 116 -15.80 -6.11 6.49
CA THR A 116 -15.22 -6.26 7.82
C THR A 116 -15.87 -7.45 8.52
N LEU A 117 -15.04 -8.38 8.98
CA LEU A 117 -15.47 -9.58 9.71
C LEU A 117 -15.02 -9.48 11.16
N SER A 118 -15.90 -9.86 12.08
CA SER A 118 -15.55 -9.99 13.50
C SER A 118 -15.18 -11.44 13.81
N VAL A 119 -14.02 -11.64 14.43
CA VAL A 119 -13.52 -12.96 14.84
C VAL A 119 -13.05 -12.93 16.30
N LYS A 120 -13.03 -14.10 16.93
CA LYS A 120 -12.83 -14.21 18.39
C LYS A 120 -11.36 -14.15 18.81
N ASN A 121 -10.45 -14.55 17.95
CA ASN A 121 -9.03 -14.62 18.30
C ASN A 121 -8.12 -14.15 17.17
N ARG A 122 -6.90 -13.83 17.54
CA ARG A 122 -5.86 -13.32 16.63
C ARG A 122 -5.51 -14.32 15.52
N ALA A 123 -5.48 -15.61 15.83
CA ALA A 123 -5.13 -16.63 14.84
C ALA A 123 -6.12 -16.67 13.67
N GLN A 124 -7.43 -16.50 13.97
CA GLN A 124 -8.46 -16.38 12.93
C GLN A 124 -8.27 -15.10 12.10
N ALA A 125 -7.96 -13.99 12.76
CA ALA A 125 -7.71 -12.72 12.05
C ALA A 125 -6.53 -12.81 11.10
N GLU A 126 -5.41 -13.38 11.55
CA GLU A 126 -4.21 -13.60 10.72
C GLU A 126 -4.48 -14.56 9.56
N ALA A 127 -5.24 -15.63 9.80
CA ALA A 127 -5.61 -16.58 8.75
C ALA A 127 -6.45 -15.91 7.65
N ILE A 128 -7.43 -15.07 8.00
CA ILE A 128 -8.23 -14.33 7.03
C ILE A 128 -7.35 -13.38 6.22
N CYS A 129 -6.48 -12.59 6.87
CA CYS A 129 -5.58 -11.68 6.18
C CYS A 129 -4.65 -12.40 5.19
N ASN A 130 -4.10 -13.54 5.59
CA ASN A 130 -3.20 -14.33 4.74
C ASN A 130 -3.93 -14.93 3.52
N ASN A 131 -5.14 -15.45 3.74
CA ASN A 131 -5.93 -16.09 2.69
C ASN A 131 -6.55 -15.08 1.72
N TRP A 132 -6.86 -13.86 2.18
CA TRP A 132 -7.49 -12.84 1.37
C TRP A 132 -6.74 -12.52 0.07
N LYS A 133 -5.42 -12.53 0.12
CA LYS A 133 -4.57 -12.26 -1.05
C LYS A 133 -4.85 -13.19 -2.24
N ASN A 134 -5.22 -14.43 -1.95
CA ASN A 134 -5.45 -15.44 -2.98
C ASN A 134 -6.94 -15.71 -3.25
N LEU A 135 -7.83 -15.36 -2.32
CA LEU A 135 -9.24 -15.72 -2.37
C LEU A 135 -10.18 -14.53 -2.62
N ASN A 136 -9.66 -13.32 -2.75
CA ASN A 136 -10.50 -12.12 -2.90
C ASN A 136 -11.44 -12.19 -4.12
N GLU A 137 -10.98 -12.70 -5.25
CA GLU A 137 -11.80 -12.85 -6.46
C GLU A 137 -12.90 -13.91 -6.29
N ASP A 138 -12.57 -15.04 -5.66
CA ASP A 138 -13.54 -16.11 -5.38
C ASP A 138 -14.61 -15.65 -4.41
N VAL A 139 -14.22 -14.90 -3.37
CA VAL A 139 -15.14 -14.31 -2.40
C VAL A 139 -16.07 -13.29 -3.08
N TYR A 140 -15.52 -12.43 -3.94
CA TYR A 140 -16.32 -11.48 -4.71
C TYR A 140 -17.34 -12.19 -5.60
N ALA A 141 -16.89 -13.16 -6.40
CA ALA A 141 -17.76 -13.93 -7.29
C ALA A 141 -18.88 -14.65 -6.51
N TYR A 142 -18.55 -15.25 -5.38
CA TYR A 142 -19.52 -15.92 -4.52
C TYR A 142 -20.57 -14.97 -3.94
N LEU A 143 -20.14 -13.80 -3.46
CA LEU A 143 -21.08 -12.79 -2.94
C LEU A 143 -22.00 -12.26 -4.05
N MET A 144 -21.48 -12.01 -5.22
CA MET A 144 -22.28 -11.53 -6.37
C MET A 144 -23.29 -12.61 -6.80
N ASP A 145 -22.88 -13.88 -6.87
CA ASP A 145 -23.79 -14.99 -7.21
C ASP A 145 -24.94 -15.13 -6.22
N ILE A 146 -24.68 -14.96 -4.91
CA ILE A 146 -25.71 -15.06 -3.88
C ILE A 146 -26.60 -13.83 -3.81
N LEU A 147 -26.02 -12.64 -3.90
CA LEU A 147 -26.74 -11.38 -3.65
C LEU A 147 -27.54 -10.89 -4.86
N LEU A 148 -27.22 -11.34 -6.06
CA LEU A 148 -27.95 -10.99 -7.30
C LEU A 148 -29.00 -12.02 -7.71
N LYS A 149 -29.17 -13.10 -6.96
CA LYS A 149 -30.30 -14.05 -7.10
C LYS A 149 -31.58 -13.44 -6.52
#